data_e2999e81af814888310d3aefa0b46387
#
_entry.id   e2999e81af814888310d3aefa0b46387
#
_cell.length_a   1.000
_cell.length_b   1.000
_cell.length_c   1.000
_cell.angle_alpha   90.00
_cell.angle_beta   90.00
_cell.angle_gamma   90.00
#
_symmetry.space_group_name_H-M   'P 1'
#
loop_
_entity.id
_entity.type
_entity.pdbx_description
1 polymer ?
#
loop_
_entity_poly.entity_id
_entity_poly.type
_entity_poly.pdbx_seq_one_letter_code
_entity_poly.pdbx_strand_id
1 'polypeptide(L)'
;DNYELIKRRSALIGYYQRTSQTFPFKAIWFDAAEFYLSDTDERTRIVSDPELGNSEKSALQRRLKKIIKTDTEFEQAERGIISLIEIINTLNDFTATMVQDEEVSSVTTELHKIREIICSEKFAPVLQAKGIEHLSQDQAAFFDNLLRYENNEQVHEILNYVYHMDVYISVATTAKEKGYVKAEVLPAHENVMELKGAYHPMLKKPISNDLTISAENNIVFLTGANMAGK
;
A
#
# COMPACT_ATOMS: atom_id res chain seq x y z
N ASP A 1 -20.71 -9.46 -4.12
CA ASP A 1 -21.25 -8.14 -3.86
C ASP A 1 -21.32 -7.90 -2.35
N ASN A 2 -20.28 -7.23 -1.85
CA ASN A 2 -20.18 -6.98 -0.43
C ASN A 2 -20.55 -5.51 -0.15
N TYR A 3 -21.83 -5.26 0.16
CA TYR A 3 -22.38 -3.96 0.50
C TYR A 3 -21.54 -3.22 1.56
N GLU A 4 -21.16 -3.90 2.63
CA GLU A 4 -20.35 -3.32 3.69
C GLU A 4 -18.95 -2.93 3.23
N LEU A 5 -18.34 -3.75 2.35
CA LEU A 5 -17.03 -3.42 1.77
C LEU A 5 -17.09 -2.18 0.88
N ILE A 6 -18.16 -2.04 0.09
CA ILE A 6 -18.34 -0.86 -0.78
C ILE A 6 -18.57 0.39 0.07
N LYS A 7 -19.41 0.32 1.09
CA LYS A 7 -19.65 1.41 2.06
C LYS A 7 -18.36 1.84 2.73
N ARG A 8 -17.55 0.89 3.20
CA ARG A 8 -16.28 1.14 3.83
C ARG A 8 -15.30 1.85 2.89
N ARG A 9 -15.13 1.35 1.66
CA ARG A 9 -14.28 2.00 0.65
C ARG A 9 -14.75 3.42 0.34
N SER A 10 -16.05 3.61 0.18
CA SER A 10 -16.64 4.93 -0.05
C SER A 10 -16.40 5.89 1.13
N ALA A 11 -16.48 5.40 2.36
CA ALA A 11 -16.19 6.17 3.57
C ALA A 11 -14.70 6.60 3.63
N LEU A 12 -13.78 5.67 3.32
CA LEU A 12 -12.34 5.95 3.27
C LEU A 12 -11.99 7.01 2.22
N ILE A 13 -12.52 6.87 1.01
CA ILE A 13 -12.34 7.87 -0.07
C ILE A 13 -12.89 9.24 0.40
N GLY A 14 -14.06 9.26 1.01
CA GLY A 14 -14.65 10.48 1.56
C GLY A 14 -13.81 11.13 2.66
N TYR A 15 -13.18 10.34 3.52
CA TYR A 15 -12.25 10.84 4.52
C TYR A 15 -11.07 11.57 3.86
N TYR A 16 -10.37 10.93 2.92
CA TYR A 16 -9.24 11.55 2.24
C TYR A 16 -9.64 12.77 1.37
N GLN A 17 -10.84 12.76 0.81
CA GLN A 17 -11.37 13.91 0.07
C GLN A 17 -11.58 15.14 0.97
N ARG A 18 -12.08 14.93 2.21
CA ARG A 18 -12.28 16.02 3.20
C ARG A 18 -10.95 16.53 3.75
N THR A 19 -10.06 15.61 4.13
CA THR A 19 -8.78 15.96 4.78
C THR A 19 -7.73 16.45 3.79
N SER A 20 -7.91 16.18 2.49
CA SER A 20 -6.94 16.57 1.42
C SER A 20 -5.50 16.12 1.71
N GLN A 21 -5.34 14.99 2.36
CA GLN A 21 -4.02 14.42 2.62
C GLN A 21 -3.36 13.96 1.31
N THR A 22 -2.06 14.14 1.23
CA THR A 22 -1.24 13.68 0.10
C THR A 22 -0.50 12.41 0.46
N PHE A 23 -0.24 11.56 -0.54
CA PHE A 23 0.51 10.33 -0.35
C PHE A 23 1.99 10.66 -0.04
N PRO A 24 2.53 10.25 1.15
CA PRO A 24 3.81 10.75 1.62
C PRO A 24 5.01 9.91 1.18
N PHE A 25 4.80 8.82 0.43
CA PHE A 25 5.84 7.85 0.10
C PHE A 25 6.48 8.12 -1.27
N LYS A 26 7.73 7.67 -1.43
CA LYS A 26 8.46 7.73 -2.71
C LYS A 26 8.29 6.41 -3.47
N ALA A 27 7.96 6.46 -4.76
CA ALA A 27 7.76 5.27 -5.59
C ALA A 27 8.98 4.33 -5.58
N ILE A 28 10.19 4.88 -5.62
CA ILE A 28 11.44 4.11 -5.62
C ILE A 28 11.62 3.21 -4.38
N TRP A 29 10.97 3.54 -3.26
CA TRP A 29 11.04 2.69 -2.07
C TRP A 29 10.29 1.39 -2.26
N PHE A 30 9.15 1.43 -2.98
CA PHE A 30 8.36 0.23 -3.26
C PHE A 30 9.08 -0.69 -4.24
N ASP A 31 9.65 -0.14 -5.31
CA ASP A 31 10.42 -0.93 -6.29
C ASP A 31 11.55 -1.72 -5.60
N ALA A 32 12.30 -1.06 -4.72
CA ALA A 32 13.40 -1.68 -3.99
C ALA A 32 12.92 -2.70 -2.94
N ALA A 33 11.85 -2.37 -2.21
CA ALA A 33 11.28 -3.24 -1.18
C ALA A 33 10.65 -4.51 -1.79
N GLU A 34 9.88 -4.37 -2.87
CA GLU A 34 9.25 -5.50 -3.58
C GLU A 34 10.29 -6.41 -4.22
N PHE A 35 11.30 -5.83 -4.87
CA PHE A 35 12.41 -6.62 -5.42
C PHE A 35 13.10 -7.44 -4.32
N TYR A 36 13.41 -6.83 -3.18
CA TYR A 36 14.04 -7.49 -2.05
C TYR A 36 13.16 -8.60 -1.44
N LEU A 37 11.86 -8.34 -1.24
CA LEU A 37 10.92 -9.30 -0.68
C LEU A 37 10.55 -10.43 -1.66
N SER A 38 10.73 -10.24 -2.96
CA SER A 38 10.48 -11.27 -3.97
C SER A 38 11.49 -12.41 -3.91
N ASP A 39 12.65 -12.19 -3.33
CA ASP A 39 13.68 -13.20 -3.13
C ASP A 39 13.34 -14.04 -1.89
N THR A 40 12.81 -15.22 -2.12
CA THR A 40 12.43 -16.21 -1.07
C THR A 40 13.45 -17.32 -0.86
N ASP A 41 14.61 -17.28 -1.55
CA ASP A 41 15.63 -18.30 -1.44
C ASP A 41 16.41 -18.13 -0.11
N GLU A 42 16.33 -19.13 0.77
CA GLU A 42 17.06 -19.12 2.05
C GLU A 42 18.58 -18.98 1.89
N ARG A 43 19.13 -19.33 0.71
CA ARG A 43 20.56 -19.16 0.42
C ARG A 43 20.97 -17.70 0.28
N THR A 44 20.02 -16.81 0.00
CA THR A 44 20.23 -15.37 -0.09
C THR A 44 20.15 -14.67 1.26
N ARG A 45 19.80 -15.38 2.33
CA ARG A 45 19.74 -14.86 3.69
C ARG A 45 21.07 -14.21 4.08
N ILE A 46 21.01 -12.99 4.56
CA ILE A 46 22.18 -12.27 5.06
C ILE A 46 22.51 -12.83 6.46
N VAL A 47 23.69 -13.36 6.63
CA VAL A 47 24.12 -13.94 7.91
C VAL A 47 25.27 -13.11 8.46
N SER A 48 25.11 -12.63 9.71
CA SER A 48 26.25 -12.20 10.52
C SER A 48 26.97 -13.44 11.00
N ASP A 49 28.26 -13.56 10.75
CA ASP A 49 29.05 -14.72 11.12
C ASP A 49 30.06 -14.36 12.23
N PRO A 50 29.64 -14.46 13.52
CA PRO A 50 30.51 -14.12 14.63
C PRO A 50 31.65 -15.12 14.86
N GLU A 51 31.57 -16.36 14.30
CA GLU A 51 32.56 -17.42 14.57
C GLU A 51 33.72 -17.46 13.55
N LEU A 52 33.65 -16.67 12.48
CA LEU A 52 34.70 -16.64 11.45
C LEU A 52 35.95 -15.82 11.83
N GLY A 53 36.08 -15.43 13.09
CA GLY A 53 37.15 -14.54 13.57
C GLY A 53 38.54 -15.17 13.59
N ASN A 54 38.73 -16.47 13.79
CA ASN A 54 40.00 -17.02 14.28
C ASN A 54 40.58 -18.29 13.62
N SER A 55 40.12 -18.73 12.44
CA SER A 55 40.78 -19.88 11.78
C SER A 55 41.13 -19.61 10.32
N GLU A 56 42.28 -20.16 9.86
CA GLU A 56 42.74 -20.04 8.45
C GLU A 56 41.73 -20.65 7.44
N LYS A 57 40.94 -21.65 7.84
CA LYS A 57 39.85 -22.24 7.06
C LYS A 57 38.73 -21.22 6.80
N SER A 58 38.52 -20.32 7.73
CA SER A 58 37.54 -19.24 7.63
C SER A 58 37.91 -18.16 6.61
N ALA A 59 39.18 -17.87 6.43
CA ALA A 59 39.64 -16.88 5.44
C ALA A 59 39.40 -17.40 4.00
N LEU A 60 39.53 -18.69 3.75
CA LEU A 60 39.25 -19.29 2.45
C LEU A 60 37.73 -19.33 2.17
N GLN A 61 36.92 -19.67 3.18
CA GLN A 61 35.46 -19.65 3.10
C GLN A 61 34.91 -18.22 2.92
N ARG A 62 35.52 -17.21 3.57
CA ARG A 62 35.20 -15.79 3.33
C ARG A 62 35.49 -15.36 1.90
N ARG A 63 36.63 -15.78 1.34
CA ARG A 63 36.98 -15.52 -0.06
C ARG A 63 36.03 -16.21 -1.03
N LEU A 64 35.61 -17.45 -0.73
CA LEU A 64 34.62 -18.17 -1.53
C LEU A 64 33.22 -17.58 -1.39
N LYS A 65 32.78 -17.20 -0.19
CA LYS A 65 31.49 -16.51 0.03
C LYS A 65 31.48 -15.10 -0.58
N LYS A 66 32.60 -14.37 -0.53
CA LYS A 66 32.77 -13.07 -1.20
C LYS A 66 32.75 -13.15 -2.74
N ILE A 67 33.12 -14.32 -3.29
CA ILE A 67 33.04 -14.60 -4.73
C ILE A 67 31.61 -14.97 -5.14
N ILE A 68 30.75 -15.43 -4.21
CA ILE A 68 29.39 -15.91 -4.48
C ILE A 68 28.34 -14.81 -4.31
N LYS A 69 28.54 -13.82 -3.42
CA LYS A 69 27.70 -12.60 -3.37
C LYS A 69 28.50 -11.44 -3.97
N THR A 70 28.09 -11.01 -5.15
CA THR A 70 28.61 -9.78 -5.76
C THR A 70 28.27 -8.60 -4.86
N ASP A 71 29.14 -7.60 -4.78
CA ASP A 71 28.87 -6.35 -4.05
C ASP A 71 27.48 -5.78 -4.44
N THR A 72 27.05 -6.03 -5.66
CA THR A 72 25.75 -5.65 -6.24
C THR A 72 24.54 -6.33 -5.54
N GLU A 73 24.62 -7.60 -5.16
CA GLU A 73 23.52 -8.31 -4.48
C GLU A 73 23.32 -7.81 -3.04
N PHE A 74 24.43 -7.53 -2.35
CA PHE A 74 24.36 -6.94 -1.01
C PHE A 74 23.79 -5.53 -1.05
N GLU A 75 24.25 -4.69 -2.00
CA GLU A 75 23.70 -3.34 -2.19
C GLU A 75 22.20 -3.34 -2.54
N GLN A 76 21.74 -4.32 -3.31
CA GLN A 76 20.31 -4.45 -3.64
C GLN A 76 19.49 -4.83 -2.40
N ALA A 77 19.97 -5.79 -1.60
CA ALA A 77 19.32 -6.18 -0.36
C ALA A 77 19.33 -5.02 0.67
N GLU A 78 20.46 -4.33 0.82
CA GLU A 78 20.59 -3.14 1.66
C GLU A 78 19.56 -2.05 1.28
N ARG A 79 19.44 -1.75 -0.01
CA ARG A 79 18.46 -0.77 -0.51
C ARG A 79 17.02 -1.21 -0.21
N GLY A 80 16.72 -2.50 -0.37
CA GLY A 80 15.39 -3.04 -0.05
C GLY A 80 15.06 -2.92 1.44
N ILE A 81 15.99 -3.28 2.31
CA ILE A 81 15.85 -3.16 3.76
C ILE A 81 15.67 -1.70 4.18
N ILE A 82 16.52 -0.80 3.71
CA ILE A 82 16.41 0.64 4.00
C ILE A 82 15.08 1.19 3.51
N SER A 83 14.62 0.77 2.33
CA SER A 83 13.33 1.20 1.78
C SER A 83 12.15 0.74 2.66
N LEU A 84 12.17 -0.48 3.18
CA LEU A 84 11.17 -0.96 4.14
C LEU A 84 11.21 -0.17 5.45
N ILE A 85 12.40 0.13 5.98
CA ILE A 85 12.57 0.97 7.17
C ILE A 85 11.95 2.35 6.94
N GLU A 86 12.21 2.98 5.79
CA GLU A 86 11.66 4.29 5.44
C GLU A 86 10.13 4.24 5.23
N ILE A 87 9.60 3.21 4.57
CA ILE A 87 8.15 3.02 4.40
C ILE A 87 7.48 2.90 5.77
N ILE A 88 7.98 2.04 6.65
CA ILE A 88 7.38 1.79 7.96
C ILE A 88 7.43 3.06 8.84
N ASN A 89 8.56 3.78 8.85
CA ASN A 89 8.71 5.03 9.59
C ASN A 89 7.80 6.14 9.05
N THR A 90 7.74 6.29 7.72
CA THR A 90 6.84 7.26 7.08
C THR A 90 5.38 6.96 7.40
N LEU A 91 4.99 5.67 7.37
CA LEU A 91 3.65 5.25 7.75
C LEU A 91 3.35 5.52 9.22
N ASN A 92 4.31 5.29 10.12
CA ASN A 92 4.16 5.60 11.54
C ASN A 92 3.89 7.10 11.74
N ASP A 93 4.68 7.97 11.11
CA ASP A 93 4.51 9.43 11.21
C ASP A 93 3.19 9.87 10.60
N PHE A 94 2.84 9.37 9.42
CA PHE A 94 1.60 9.69 8.72
C PHE A 94 0.38 9.30 9.55
N THR A 95 0.37 8.08 10.07
CA THR A 95 -0.75 7.59 10.88
C THR A 95 -0.86 8.28 12.25
N ALA A 96 0.23 8.77 12.81
CA ALA A 96 0.22 9.56 14.04
C ALA A 96 -0.46 10.92 13.86
N THR A 97 -0.44 11.47 12.66
CA THR A 97 -1.07 12.77 12.34
C THR A 97 -2.52 12.63 11.87
N MET A 98 -2.98 11.41 11.57
CA MET A 98 -4.36 11.19 11.14
C MET A 98 -5.34 11.54 12.26
N VAL A 99 -6.27 12.42 11.95
CA VAL A 99 -7.36 12.75 12.85
C VAL A 99 -8.31 11.55 12.91
N GLN A 100 -8.61 11.09 14.12
CA GLN A 100 -9.64 10.06 14.32
C GLN A 100 -11.00 10.67 14.03
N ASP A 101 -11.57 10.30 12.90
CA ASP A 101 -12.88 10.76 12.46
C ASP A 101 -13.93 9.77 12.96
N GLU A 102 -14.73 10.18 13.94
CA GLU A 102 -15.77 9.33 14.55
C GLU A 102 -16.84 8.90 13.54
N GLU A 103 -17.08 9.70 12.49
CA GLU A 103 -18.04 9.36 11.44
C GLU A 103 -17.56 8.18 10.56
N VAL A 104 -16.24 7.88 10.61
CA VAL A 104 -15.61 6.84 9.78
C VAL A 104 -14.96 5.77 10.65
N SER A 105 -15.79 5.04 11.39
CA SER A 105 -15.33 3.98 12.29
C SER A 105 -14.48 2.90 11.61
N SER A 106 -14.66 2.67 10.30
CA SER A 106 -13.86 1.73 9.51
C SER A 106 -12.41 2.19 9.31
N VAL A 107 -12.17 3.49 9.15
CA VAL A 107 -10.83 4.07 9.06
C VAL A 107 -10.10 3.88 10.39
N THR A 108 -10.80 4.17 11.47
CA THR A 108 -10.25 4.05 12.82
C THR A 108 -9.80 2.62 13.13
N THR A 109 -10.60 1.61 12.77
CA THR A 109 -10.29 0.20 13.04
C THR A 109 -9.04 -0.27 12.29
N GLU A 110 -8.93 0.03 11.00
CA GLU A 110 -7.73 -0.32 10.21
C GLU A 110 -6.50 0.42 10.70
N LEU A 111 -6.65 1.70 10.97
CA LEU A 111 -5.57 2.53 11.49
C LEU A 111 -5.04 1.96 12.82
N HIS A 112 -5.93 1.59 13.74
CA HIS A 112 -5.52 0.99 15.01
C HIS A 112 -4.76 -0.32 14.82
N LYS A 113 -5.27 -1.22 13.94
CA LYS A 113 -4.60 -2.49 13.65
C LYS A 113 -3.19 -2.29 13.11
N ILE A 114 -3.01 -1.40 12.15
CA ILE A 114 -1.70 -1.10 11.56
C ILE A 114 -0.76 -0.46 12.60
N ARG A 115 -1.27 0.46 13.41
CA ARG A 115 -0.46 1.06 14.46
C ARG A 115 -0.05 0.05 15.53
N GLU A 116 -0.90 -0.90 15.88
CA GLU A 116 -0.56 -1.99 16.81
C GLU A 116 0.61 -2.82 16.28
N ILE A 117 0.63 -3.13 14.97
CA ILE A 117 1.75 -3.84 14.33
C ILE A 117 3.02 -2.99 14.39
N ILE A 118 2.97 -1.75 13.89
CA ILE A 118 4.15 -0.87 13.76
C ILE A 118 4.73 -0.50 15.13
N CYS A 119 3.88 -0.23 16.12
CA CYS A 119 4.31 0.16 17.46
C CYS A 119 4.61 -1.03 18.39
N SER A 120 4.56 -2.26 17.89
CA SER A 120 4.92 -3.44 18.66
C SER A 120 6.41 -3.47 19.00
N GLU A 121 6.78 -4.20 20.07
CA GLU A 121 8.19 -4.39 20.44
C GLU A 121 9.03 -4.98 19.31
N LYS A 122 8.44 -5.80 18.46
CA LYS A 122 9.11 -6.42 17.31
C LYS A 122 9.58 -5.40 16.28
N PHE A 123 8.83 -4.32 16.06
CA PHE A 123 9.16 -3.27 15.10
C PHE A 123 9.90 -2.08 15.74
N ALA A 124 10.13 -2.07 17.05
CA ALA A 124 10.88 -1.01 17.71
C ALA A 124 12.28 -0.76 17.11
N PRO A 125 13.08 -1.79 16.72
CA PRO A 125 14.36 -1.58 16.03
C PRO A 125 14.20 -0.88 14.67
N VAL A 126 13.12 -1.16 13.92
CA VAL A 126 12.82 -0.52 12.64
C VAL A 126 12.53 0.96 12.82
N LEU A 127 11.74 1.31 13.85
CA LEU A 127 11.45 2.70 14.17
C LEU A 127 12.69 3.48 14.65
N GLN A 128 13.60 2.83 15.38
CA GLN A 128 14.86 3.43 15.82
C GLN A 128 15.85 3.65 14.68
N ALA A 129 15.74 2.87 13.59
CA ALA A 129 16.60 2.98 12.41
C ALA A 129 16.14 4.06 11.41
N LYS A 130 15.19 4.92 11.77
CA LYS A 130 14.70 6.01 10.91
C LYS A 130 15.84 6.87 10.39
N GLY A 131 15.87 7.08 9.07
CA GLY A 131 16.88 7.92 8.41
C GLY A 131 18.25 7.24 8.25
N ILE A 132 18.34 5.94 8.40
CA ILE A 132 19.58 5.20 8.15
C ILE A 132 19.89 5.20 6.65
N GLU A 133 21.11 5.60 6.28
CA GLU A 133 21.55 5.67 4.86
C GLU A 133 22.37 4.44 4.44
N HIS A 134 23.04 3.79 5.39
CA HIS A 134 23.87 2.62 5.16
C HIS A 134 23.74 1.62 6.30
N LEU A 135 23.82 0.33 5.97
CA LEU A 135 23.81 -0.75 6.95
C LEU A 135 25.16 -1.44 6.98
N SER A 136 25.70 -1.68 8.17
CA SER A 136 26.76 -2.66 8.32
C SER A 136 26.26 -4.06 7.98
N GLN A 137 27.16 -5.00 7.73
CA GLN A 137 26.78 -6.40 7.45
C GLN A 137 25.94 -7.02 8.57
N ASP A 138 26.27 -6.70 9.83
CA ASP A 138 25.53 -7.21 10.99
C ASP A 138 24.15 -6.56 11.10
N GLN A 139 24.03 -5.27 10.83
CA GLN A 139 22.73 -4.59 10.78
C GLN A 139 21.87 -5.13 9.64
N ALA A 140 22.46 -5.31 8.44
CA ALA A 140 21.73 -5.88 7.31
C ALA A 140 21.25 -7.29 7.63
N ALA A 141 22.07 -8.14 8.24
CA ALA A 141 21.69 -9.50 8.66
C ALA A 141 20.57 -9.46 9.70
N PHE A 142 20.65 -8.55 10.66
CA PHE A 142 19.61 -8.37 11.69
C PHE A 142 18.27 -7.96 11.06
N PHE A 143 18.25 -6.92 10.23
CA PHE A 143 17.02 -6.46 9.59
C PHE A 143 16.49 -7.44 8.54
N ASP A 144 17.34 -8.14 7.82
CA ASP A 144 16.94 -9.20 6.90
C ASP A 144 16.18 -10.30 7.64
N ASN A 145 16.72 -10.77 8.76
CA ASN A 145 16.05 -11.75 9.60
C ASN A 145 14.72 -11.22 10.15
N LEU A 146 14.72 -10.02 10.68
CA LEU A 146 13.54 -9.40 11.30
C LEU A 146 12.40 -9.19 10.30
N LEU A 147 12.69 -8.64 9.11
CA LEU A 147 11.67 -8.19 8.15
C LEU A 147 11.24 -9.30 7.19
N ARG A 148 12.20 -10.07 6.64
CA ARG A 148 11.92 -11.06 5.59
C ARG A 148 11.55 -12.44 6.15
N TYR A 149 12.04 -12.80 7.34
CA TYR A 149 11.82 -14.14 7.92
C TYR A 149 10.90 -14.13 9.15
N GLU A 150 11.18 -13.34 10.16
CA GLU A 150 10.42 -13.39 11.41
C GLU A 150 9.06 -12.69 11.34
N ASN A 151 8.97 -11.58 10.60
CA ASN A 151 7.76 -10.76 10.53
C ASN A 151 7.30 -10.51 9.08
N ASN A 152 7.56 -11.44 8.16
CA ASN A 152 7.20 -11.33 6.76
C ASN A 152 5.70 -11.03 6.53
N GLU A 153 4.82 -11.73 7.23
CA GLU A 153 3.37 -11.52 7.12
C GLU A 153 2.97 -10.10 7.53
N GLN A 154 3.53 -9.59 8.62
CA GLN A 154 3.26 -8.23 9.12
C GLN A 154 3.80 -7.18 8.15
N VAL A 155 4.98 -7.41 7.55
CA VAL A 155 5.54 -6.52 6.52
C VAL A 155 4.61 -6.45 5.31
N HIS A 156 4.13 -7.60 4.84
CA HIS A 156 3.16 -7.63 3.74
C HIS A 156 1.82 -6.97 4.10
N GLU A 157 1.35 -7.11 5.35
CA GLU A 157 0.14 -6.43 5.82
C GLU A 157 0.32 -4.91 5.82
N ILE A 158 1.48 -4.41 6.28
CA ILE A 158 1.84 -2.99 6.23
C ILE A 158 1.85 -2.48 4.79
N LEU A 159 2.53 -3.18 3.87
CA LEU A 159 2.60 -2.79 2.46
C LEU A 159 1.21 -2.78 1.81
N ASN A 160 0.38 -3.79 2.05
CA ASN A 160 -0.99 -3.82 1.56
C ASN A 160 -1.83 -2.64 2.07
N TYR A 161 -1.67 -2.25 3.32
CA TYR A 161 -2.34 -1.06 3.85
C TYR A 161 -1.90 0.21 3.10
N VAL A 162 -0.60 0.36 2.86
CA VAL A 162 -0.06 1.51 2.12
C VAL A 162 -0.57 1.55 0.68
N TYR A 163 -0.63 0.41 -0.01
CA TYR A 163 -1.19 0.34 -1.37
C TYR A 163 -2.67 0.73 -1.43
N HIS A 164 -3.47 0.25 -0.48
CA HIS A 164 -4.87 0.67 -0.39
C HIS A 164 -5.01 2.17 -0.10
N MET A 165 -4.17 2.70 0.76
CA MET A 165 -4.14 4.12 1.08
C MET A 165 -3.81 4.98 -0.15
N ASP A 166 -2.83 4.57 -0.97
CA ASP A 166 -2.49 5.24 -2.23
C ASP A 166 -3.71 5.30 -3.17
N VAL A 167 -4.38 4.16 -3.37
CA VAL A 167 -5.60 4.10 -4.18
C VAL A 167 -6.67 5.04 -3.65
N TYR A 168 -6.94 5.05 -2.35
CA TYR A 168 -7.98 5.91 -1.77
C TYR A 168 -7.64 7.39 -1.87
N ILE A 169 -6.38 7.78 -1.64
CA ILE A 169 -5.91 9.16 -1.78
C ILE A 169 -5.98 9.61 -3.24
N SER A 170 -5.52 8.78 -4.17
CA SER A 170 -5.55 9.07 -5.61
C SER A 170 -6.97 9.26 -6.15
N VAL A 171 -7.89 8.37 -5.74
CA VAL A 171 -9.32 8.48 -6.11
C VAL A 171 -9.94 9.71 -5.47
N ALA A 172 -9.66 9.99 -4.20
CA ALA A 172 -10.18 11.15 -3.48
C ALA A 172 -9.71 12.47 -4.12
N THR A 173 -8.43 12.55 -4.48
CA THR A 173 -7.83 13.72 -5.16
C THR A 173 -8.49 13.94 -6.51
N THR A 174 -8.56 12.89 -7.33
CA THR A 174 -9.20 12.94 -8.66
C THR A 174 -10.68 13.33 -8.56
N ALA A 175 -11.41 12.76 -7.62
CA ALA A 175 -12.82 13.06 -7.41
C ALA A 175 -13.02 14.53 -7.01
N LYS A 176 -12.14 15.07 -6.17
CA LYS A 176 -12.17 16.48 -5.76
C LYS A 176 -11.87 17.42 -6.94
N GLU A 177 -10.82 17.14 -7.71
CA GLU A 177 -10.41 17.94 -8.86
C GLU A 177 -11.45 17.96 -9.99
N LYS A 178 -12.12 16.82 -10.22
CA LYS A 178 -13.10 16.65 -11.29
C LYS A 178 -14.54 16.95 -10.86
N GLY A 179 -14.78 17.20 -9.58
CA GLY A 179 -16.11 17.40 -9.04
C GLY A 179 -16.97 16.13 -9.06
N TYR A 180 -16.35 14.94 -9.00
CA TYR A 180 -17.09 13.68 -8.95
C TYR A 180 -17.77 13.51 -7.59
N VAL A 181 -19.00 12.99 -7.62
CA VAL A 181 -19.77 12.68 -6.42
C VAL A 181 -19.70 11.20 -6.09
N LYS A 182 -19.83 10.87 -4.81
CA LYS A 182 -19.91 9.48 -4.37
C LYS A 182 -21.30 8.93 -4.67
N ALA A 183 -21.36 7.68 -5.14
CA ALA A 183 -22.61 6.96 -5.24
C ALA A 183 -23.13 6.60 -3.82
N GLU A 184 -24.44 6.76 -3.63
CA GLU A 184 -25.13 6.18 -2.49
C GLU A 184 -25.33 4.68 -2.75
N VAL A 185 -24.87 3.86 -1.82
CA VAL A 185 -24.95 2.40 -1.96
C VAL A 185 -26.21 1.91 -1.25
N LEU A 186 -27.11 1.32 -2.00
CA LEU A 186 -28.34 0.74 -1.50
C LEU A 186 -28.18 -0.76 -1.21
N PRO A 187 -28.94 -1.31 -0.25
CA PRO A 187 -29.02 -2.76 -0.04
C PRO A 187 -29.48 -3.50 -1.31
N ALA A 188 -28.98 -4.71 -1.54
CA ALA A 188 -29.27 -5.47 -2.77
C ALA A 188 -30.78 -5.74 -3.01
N HIS A 189 -31.58 -5.80 -1.97
CA HIS A 189 -33.02 -6.04 -2.07
C HIS A 189 -33.83 -4.87 -2.63
N GLU A 190 -33.26 -3.65 -2.64
CA GLU A 190 -33.90 -2.46 -3.22
C GLU A 190 -34.03 -2.57 -4.76
N ASN A 191 -33.14 -3.32 -5.40
CA ASN A 191 -33.14 -3.56 -6.86
C ASN A 191 -33.32 -2.28 -7.69
N VAL A 192 -32.69 -1.18 -7.28
CA VAL A 192 -32.78 0.13 -7.92
C VAL A 192 -31.39 0.62 -8.29
N MET A 193 -31.29 1.20 -9.50
CA MET A 193 -30.15 2.02 -9.93
C MET A 193 -30.69 3.35 -10.44
N GLU A 194 -30.33 4.44 -9.77
CA GLU A 194 -30.70 5.79 -10.15
C GLU A 194 -29.44 6.60 -10.46
N LEU A 195 -29.32 7.07 -11.70
CA LEU A 195 -28.23 7.92 -12.16
C LEU A 195 -28.81 9.29 -12.55
N LYS A 196 -28.33 10.35 -11.91
CA LYS A 196 -28.71 11.74 -12.23
C LYS A 196 -27.51 12.45 -12.83
N GLY A 197 -27.70 13.03 -14.01
CA GLY A 197 -26.65 13.77 -14.70
C GLY A 197 -25.42 12.91 -15.07
N ALA A 198 -25.60 11.62 -15.32
CA ALA A 198 -24.50 10.71 -15.65
C ALA A 198 -23.88 11.05 -17.00
N TYR A 199 -22.56 11.10 -17.07
CA TYR A 199 -21.79 11.35 -18.27
C TYR A 199 -20.52 10.54 -18.34
N HIS A 200 -19.96 10.39 -19.54
CA HIS A 200 -18.69 9.68 -19.71
C HIS A 200 -17.51 10.62 -19.38
N PRO A 201 -16.69 10.32 -18.36
CA PRO A 201 -15.68 11.25 -17.83
C PRO A 201 -14.52 11.55 -18.78
N MET A 202 -14.31 10.71 -19.82
CA MET A 202 -13.24 10.91 -20.81
C MET A 202 -13.64 11.80 -21.98
N LEU A 203 -14.90 12.21 -22.07
CA LEU A 203 -15.36 13.11 -23.12
C LEU A 203 -15.05 14.56 -22.76
N LYS A 204 -14.54 15.33 -23.75
CA LYS A 204 -14.23 16.77 -23.56
C LYS A 204 -15.46 17.63 -23.31
N LYS A 205 -16.61 17.29 -23.92
CA LYS A 205 -17.90 17.97 -23.79
C LYS A 205 -19.00 16.93 -23.65
N PRO A 206 -19.11 16.27 -22.51
CA PRO A 206 -20.12 15.25 -22.33
C PRO A 206 -21.51 15.88 -22.22
N ILE A 207 -22.51 15.18 -22.77
CA ILE A 207 -23.91 15.46 -22.49
C ILE A 207 -24.33 14.51 -21.38
N SER A 208 -24.84 15.04 -20.30
CA SER A 208 -25.32 14.25 -19.18
C SER A 208 -26.72 13.68 -19.44
N ASN A 209 -26.98 12.49 -18.92
CA ASN A 209 -28.27 11.82 -19.04
C ASN A 209 -28.68 11.27 -17.68
N ASP A 210 -29.97 11.24 -17.44
CA ASP A 210 -30.57 10.57 -16.30
C ASP A 210 -31.01 9.16 -16.70
N LEU A 211 -30.85 8.20 -15.79
CA LEU A 211 -31.26 6.82 -16.00
C LEU A 211 -31.75 6.24 -14.69
N THR A 212 -32.94 5.65 -14.72
CA THR A 212 -33.49 4.91 -13.58
C THR A 212 -33.84 3.49 -14.04
N ILE A 213 -33.33 2.51 -13.31
CA ILE A 213 -33.64 1.09 -13.50
C ILE A 213 -34.19 0.57 -12.17
N SER A 214 -35.32 -0.14 -12.22
CA SER A 214 -35.96 -0.74 -11.05
C SER A 214 -36.43 -2.16 -11.36
N ALA A 215 -36.96 -2.87 -10.38
CA ALA A 215 -37.55 -4.21 -10.59
C ALA A 215 -38.69 -4.18 -11.62
N GLU A 216 -39.43 -3.09 -11.70
CA GLU A 216 -40.56 -2.91 -12.62
C GLU A 216 -40.11 -2.37 -13.98
N ASN A 217 -38.98 -1.64 -14.06
CA ASN A 217 -38.47 -0.95 -15.22
C ASN A 217 -37.00 -1.32 -15.45
N ASN A 218 -36.76 -2.55 -15.93
CA ASN A 218 -35.41 -3.14 -16.03
C ASN A 218 -34.93 -3.33 -17.49
N ILE A 219 -35.66 -2.82 -18.46
CA ILE A 219 -35.29 -2.90 -19.89
C ILE A 219 -35.06 -1.49 -20.41
N VAL A 220 -33.86 -1.24 -20.94
CA VAL A 220 -33.47 0.03 -21.53
C VAL A 220 -33.25 -0.17 -23.05
N PHE A 221 -33.99 0.59 -23.84
CA PHE A 221 -33.76 0.67 -25.31
C PHE A 221 -32.86 1.86 -25.60
N LEU A 222 -31.65 1.58 -26.06
CA LEU A 222 -30.71 2.60 -26.49
C LEU A 222 -30.85 2.81 -28.00
N THR A 223 -31.32 3.99 -28.39
CA THR A 223 -31.46 4.37 -29.81
C THR A 223 -30.67 5.64 -30.10
N GLY A 224 -30.16 5.79 -31.31
CA GLY A 224 -29.42 6.98 -31.73
C GLY A 224 -29.16 6.94 -33.23
N ALA A 225 -28.84 8.09 -33.81
CA ALA A 225 -28.38 8.17 -35.19
C ALA A 225 -27.10 7.32 -35.38
N ASN A 226 -26.96 6.67 -36.55
CA ASN A 226 -25.76 5.92 -36.86
C ASN A 226 -24.52 6.81 -36.64
N MET A 227 -23.54 6.30 -35.87
CA MET A 227 -22.31 6.98 -35.46
C MET A 227 -22.42 8.05 -34.37
N ALA A 228 -23.59 8.33 -33.81
CA ALA A 228 -23.74 9.18 -32.64
C ALA A 228 -23.74 8.31 -31.38
N GLY A 229 -22.57 8.10 -30.77
CA GLY A 229 -22.45 7.40 -29.49
C GLY A 229 -22.00 5.95 -29.58
N LYS A 230 -21.12 5.65 -30.52
CA LYS A 230 -20.32 4.41 -30.49
C LYS A 230 -19.01 4.63 -29.79
#